data_89893b0987fe1c8354266577628425b6
#
_entry.id   89893b0987fe1c8354266577628425b6
#
_cell.length_a   1.000
_cell.length_b   1.000
_cell.length_c   1.000
_cell.angle_alpha   90.00
_cell.angle_beta   90.00
_cell.angle_gamma   90.00
#
_symmetry.space_group_name_H-M   'P 1'
#
loop_
_entity.id
_entity.type
_entity.pdbx_description
1 polymer ?
#
loop_
_entity_poly.entity_id
_entity_poly.type
_entity_poly.pdbx_seq_one_letter_code
_entity_poly.pdbx_strand_id
1 'polypeptide(L)'
;MKNLSFVFLFVSSVLLSCKKDENTVTPIQPVNEAVYFPPTSSSLWDTTSPASLNWNTTELNNLYPYLQSKNTKAFIILKNGKIVVEKYFGSFTSDSLWYWASAGKTMTAFLVGIAQQDGIININNKTSQYLGRGWTSAPLLKENLITIKNQLTMTTGLDDAVPDDDCTLPSCLIYKVDAGSRWAYHNAAYTVLDSVIVNASGMNYNAYFQQKIRNKIGMNGFWYKTPNSNNVYYSNARSMARFGLLLLNKGQWDSTSILSDTNYFNQQISTSQNLNLSYGYLTWLNGKSSFMAPTLQNIFPGSIIANAPSDLYAALGKNDQKIYVVPSQNLVVIRMGESSGQVMLALSSFDNELWGKLRTIMNY
;
A
#
# COMPACT_ATOMS: atom_id res chain seq x y z
N MET A 1 28.73 2.42 91.60
CA MET A 1 28.47 1.97 90.20
C MET A 1 27.94 3.21 89.49
N LYS A 2 28.78 3.79 88.64
CA LYS A 2 28.65 5.18 88.16
C LYS A 2 27.89 5.19 86.79
N ASN A 3 26.79 5.96 86.80
CA ASN A 3 26.05 6.27 85.55
C ASN A 3 26.76 7.38 84.79
N LEU A 4 27.07 7.14 83.53
CA LEU A 4 27.65 8.16 82.66
C LEU A 4 26.55 8.54 81.64
N SER A 5 26.00 9.77 81.80
CA SER A 5 25.04 10.33 80.82
C SER A 5 25.83 11.06 79.73
N PHE A 6 25.59 10.63 78.48
CA PHE A 6 26.07 11.32 77.30
C PHE A 6 25.03 12.33 76.79
N VAL A 7 25.40 13.58 76.74
CA VAL A 7 24.62 14.67 76.14
C VAL A 7 24.99 14.75 74.67
N PHE A 8 24.01 14.54 73.75
CA PHE A 8 24.15 14.77 72.35
C PHE A 8 23.76 16.21 72.01
N LEU A 9 24.73 16.98 71.50
CA LEU A 9 24.54 18.33 70.99
C LEU A 9 24.05 18.20 69.51
N PHE A 10 22.81 18.63 69.24
CA PHE A 10 22.27 18.70 67.84
C PHE A 10 22.74 20.07 67.27
N VAL A 11 23.63 19.99 66.24
CA VAL A 11 23.98 21.18 65.43
C VAL A 11 23.03 21.16 64.24
N SER A 12 22.09 22.10 64.17
CA SER A 12 21.16 22.31 63.08
C SER A 12 21.83 23.15 61.99
N SER A 13 22.25 22.52 60.92
CA SER A 13 22.73 23.20 59.70
C SER A 13 21.54 23.52 58.77
N VAL A 14 21.23 24.80 58.68
CA VAL A 14 20.24 25.32 57.71
C VAL A 14 20.89 25.32 56.32
N LEU A 15 20.47 24.39 55.47
CA LEU A 15 20.80 24.41 54.07
C LEU A 15 19.82 25.32 53.31
N LEU A 16 20.28 26.47 52.85
CA LEU A 16 19.56 27.29 51.86
C LEU A 16 19.58 26.56 50.54
N SER A 17 18.43 25.99 50.18
CA SER A 17 18.19 25.42 48.84
C SER A 17 17.80 26.54 47.88
N CYS A 18 18.71 26.94 47.00
CA CYS A 18 18.35 27.71 45.80
C CYS A 18 17.46 26.84 44.89
N LYS A 19 16.17 27.16 44.78
CA LYS A 19 15.32 26.63 43.73
C LYS A 19 15.78 27.21 42.41
N LYS A 20 16.37 26.36 41.57
CA LYS A 20 16.51 26.60 40.15
C LYS A 20 15.15 26.38 39.54
N ASP A 21 14.52 27.40 38.97
CA ASP A 21 13.33 27.24 38.13
C ASP A 21 13.77 26.49 36.87
N GLU A 22 13.60 25.19 36.89
CA GLU A 22 13.62 24.39 35.67
C GLU A 22 12.32 24.71 34.92
N ASN A 23 12.45 25.50 33.84
CA ASN A 23 11.44 25.55 32.79
C ASN A 23 11.34 24.16 32.22
N THR A 24 10.47 23.32 32.75
CA THR A 24 10.03 22.07 32.15
C THR A 24 9.22 22.43 30.94
N VAL A 25 9.88 22.46 29.78
CA VAL A 25 9.20 22.40 28.50
C VAL A 25 8.48 21.06 28.48
N THR A 26 7.21 21.08 28.81
CA THR A 26 6.35 19.91 28.68
C THR A 26 6.44 19.45 27.21
N PRO A 27 6.86 18.23 26.89
CA PRO A 27 6.85 17.75 25.52
C PRO A 27 5.41 17.90 25.02
N ILE A 28 5.23 18.67 23.96
CA ILE A 28 3.95 18.75 23.26
C ILE A 28 3.69 17.33 22.77
N GLN A 29 2.79 16.60 23.43
CA GLN A 29 2.30 15.32 22.97
C GLN A 29 1.73 15.59 21.56
N PRO A 30 2.08 14.79 20.53
CA PRO A 30 1.51 14.97 19.23
C PRO A 30 -0.01 14.85 19.38
N VAL A 31 -0.72 15.94 19.14
CA VAL A 31 -2.18 15.91 19.04
C VAL A 31 -2.47 14.92 17.93
N ASN A 32 -3.12 13.82 18.29
CA ASN A 32 -3.53 12.81 17.32
C ASN A 32 -4.66 13.44 16.49
N GLU A 33 -4.26 14.28 15.52
CA GLU A 33 -5.20 15.00 14.67
C GLU A 33 -6.01 13.97 13.88
N ALA A 34 -7.33 14.05 13.97
CA ALA A 34 -8.21 13.14 13.24
C ALA A 34 -7.92 13.22 11.74
N VAL A 35 -7.91 12.07 11.08
CA VAL A 35 -7.69 12.02 9.63
C VAL A 35 -8.86 12.68 8.91
N TYR A 36 -8.57 13.65 8.06
CA TYR A 36 -9.54 14.34 7.22
C TYR A 36 -9.91 13.50 6.00
N PHE A 37 -11.18 13.49 5.64
CA PHE A 37 -11.70 12.84 4.43
C PHE A 37 -12.37 13.86 3.52
N PRO A 38 -11.95 13.98 2.25
CA PRO A 38 -12.58 14.89 1.31
C PRO A 38 -14.00 14.41 0.96
N PRO A 39 -14.94 15.33 0.69
CA PRO A 39 -16.28 14.99 0.25
C PRO A 39 -16.27 14.05 -0.95
N THR A 40 -17.20 13.08 -0.97
CA THR A 40 -17.28 12.09 -2.07
C THR A 40 -17.99 12.65 -3.31
N SER A 41 -18.76 13.73 -3.15
CA SER A 41 -19.60 14.34 -4.19
C SER A 41 -18.97 15.57 -4.86
N SER A 42 -17.77 15.98 -4.46
CA SER A 42 -17.12 17.15 -5.01
C SER A 42 -15.60 16.97 -5.15
N SER A 43 -14.97 17.90 -5.86
CA SER A 43 -13.51 17.98 -6.00
C SER A 43 -12.82 18.76 -4.87
N LEU A 44 -13.57 19.28 -3.90
CA LEU A 44 -13.01 19.99 -2.75
C LEU A 44 -12.13 19.05 -1.92
N TRP A 45 -10.99 19.58 -1.49
CA TRP A 45 -10.04 18.84 -0.64
C TRP A 45 -9.25 19.84 0.19
N ASP A 46 -9.30 19.70 1.51
CA ASP A 46 -8.54 20.56 2.41
C ASP A 46 -7.03 20.42 2.18
N THR A 47 -6.32 21.51 2.40
CA THR A 47 -4.86 21.58 2.23
C THR A 47 -4.18 21.94 3.55
N THR A 48 -2.91 21.58 3.65
CA THR A 48 -2.02 22.00 4.73
C THR A 48 -0.71 22.47 4.11
N SER A 49 -0.17 23.62 4.58
CA SER A 49 1.09 24.10 4.02
C SER A 49 2.28 23.27 4.51
N PRO A 50 3.29 22.99 3.65
CA PRO A 50 4.52 22.33 4.09
C PRO A 50 5.22 23.07 5.24
N ALA A 51 5.19 24.40 5.21
CA ALA A 51 5.80 25.23 6.26
C ALA A 51 5.15 25.03 7.63
N SER A 52 3.81 24.87 7.70
CA SER A 52 3.11 24.60 8.97
C SER A 52 3.44 23.22 9.56
N LEU A 53 3.96 22.32 8.73
CA LEU A 53 4.46 21.00 9.15
C LEU A 53 5.96 21.00 9.47
N ASN A 54 6.61 22.17 9.46
CA ASN A 54 8.06 22.33 9.63
C ASN A 54 8.88 21.55 8.56
N TRP A 55 8.31 21.35 7.35
CA TRP A 55 9.03 20.71 6.27
C TRP A 55 10.03 21.67 5.62
N ASN A 56 11.14 21.14 5.14
CA ASN A 56 12.13 21.90 4.40
C ASN A 56 11.59 22.28 3.03
N THR A 57 11.08 23.51 2.91
CA THR A 57 10.44 24.02 1.70
C THR A 57 11.44 24.24 0.55
N THR A 58 12.73 24.48 0.86
CA THR A 58 13.79 24.59 -0.15
C THR A 58 14.00 23.21 -0.81
N GLU A 59 14.15 22.16 -0.01
CA GLU A 59 14.30 20.80 -0.54
C GLU A 59 13.03 20.32 -1.23
N LEU A 60 11.86 20.73 -0.78
CA LEU A 60 10.61 20.47 -1.48
C LEU A 60 10.60 21.11 -2.88
N ASN A 61 11.07 22.33 -3.02
CA ASN A 61 11.19 22.99 -4.32
C ASN A 61 12.22 22.28 -5.23
N ASN A 62 13.31 21.76 -4.67
CA ASN A 62 14.30 20.96 -5.38
C ASN A 62 13.73 19.59 -5.84
N LEU A 63 12.69 19.08 -5.17
CA LEU A 63 12.03 17.83 -5.56
C LEU A 63 11.31 17.95 -6.91
N TYR A 64 10.72 19.10 -7.24
CA TYR A 64 9.90 19.22 -8.45
C TYR A 64 10.71 19.03 -9.76
N PRO A 65 11.87 19.67 -9.96
CA PRO A 65 12.71 19.38 -11.14
C PRO A 65 13.17 17.91 -11.19
N TYR A 66 13.47 17.31 -10.05
CA TYR A 66 13.79 15.88 -9.98
C TYR A 66 12.62 15.03 -10.46
N LEU A 67 11.40 15.24 -9.96
CA LEU A 67 10.22 14.50 -10.39
C LEU A 67 9.96 14.67 -11.89
N GLN A 68 10.15 15.87 -12.43
CA GLN A 68 10.02 16.15 -13.85
C GLN A 68 11.06 15.37 -14.67
N SER A 69 12.34 15.35 -14.25
CA SER A 69 13.40 14.58 -14.89
C SER A 69 13.18 13.06 -14.84
N LYS A 70 12.35 12.60 -13.92
CA LYS A 70 11.90 11.20 -13.77
C LYS A 70 10.55 10.93 -14.45
N ASN A 71 10.16 11.74 -15.44
CA ASN A 71 8.94 11.58 -16.25
C ASN A 71 7.64 11.49 -15.42
N THR A 72 7.59 12.15 -14.26
CA THR A 72 6.40 12.21 -13.43
C THR A 72 5.32 13.06 -14.11
N LYS A 73 4.09 12.58 -14.11
CA LYS A 73 2.90 13.28 -14.62
C LYS A 73 2.09 13.92 -13.49
N ALA A 74 1.95 13.22 -12.37
CA ALA A 74 1.28 13.74 -11.18
C ALA A 74 1.99 13.23 -9.91
N PHE A 75 2.04 14.09 -8.90
CA PHE A 75 2.61 13.80 -7.59
C PHE A 75 1.75 14.44 -6.51
N ILE A 76 1.27 13.63 -5.54
CA ILE A 76 0.44 14.09 -4.43
C ILE A 76 1.01 13.56 -3.13
N ILE A 77 1.08 14.42 -2.11
CA ILE A 77 1.36 14.02 -0.73
C ILE A 77 0.19 14.43 0.14
N LEU A 78 -0.37 13.46 0.87
CA LEU A 78 -1.37 13.69 1.91
C LEU A 78 -0.73 13.53 3.29
N LYS A 79 -1.01 14.45 4.20
CA LYS A 79 -0.71 14.38 5.62
C LYS A 79 -1.99 14.53 6.43
N ASN A 80 -2.29 13.58 7.32
CA ASN A 80 -3.56 13.54 8.05
C ASN A 80 -4.79 13.67 7.14
N GLY A 81 -4.74 13.11 5.92
CA GLY A 81 -5.80 13.18 4.91
C GLY A 81 -5.87 14.48 4.11
N LYS A 82 -5.18 15.56 4.50
CA LYS A 82 -5.13 16.85 3.79
C LYS A 82 -4.02 16.86 2.75
N ILE A 83 -4.23 17.56 1.63
CA ILE A 83 -3.20 17.74 0.60
C ILE A 83 -2.12 18.69 1.10
N VAL A 84 -0.87 18.23 1.11
CA VAL A 84 0.32 19.05 1.36
C VAL A 84 0.99 19.44 0.06
N VAL A 85 1.07 18.50 -0.87
CA VAL A 85 1.62 18.68 -2.21
C VAL A 85 0.65 18.11 -3.22
N GLU A 86 0.35 18.88 -4.25
CA GLU A 86 -0.34 18.44 -5.45
C GLU A 86 0.32 19.10 -6.64
N LYS A 87 1.01 18.32 -7.47
CA LYS A 87 1.77 18.83 -8.60
C LYS A 87 1.51 17.98 -9.84
N TYR A 88 1.28 18.67 -10.94
CA TYR A 88 1.10 18.10 -12.28
C TYR A 88 2.20 18.62 -13.18
N PHE A 89 2.67 17.80 -14.12
CA PHE A 89 3.80 18.11 -14.99
C PHE A 89 3.43 18.01 -16.46
N GLY A 90 4.02 18.89 -17.29
CA GLY A 90 3.73 18.97 -18.72
C GLY A 90 2.26 19.34 -18.97
N SER A 91 1.61 18.62 -19.85
CA SER A 91 0.17 18.80 -20.18
C SER A 91 -0.76 18.00 -19.27
N PHE A 92 -0.26 17.29 -18.24
CA PHE A 92 -1.09 16.52 -17.34
C PHE A 92 -1.82 17.42 -16.34
N THR A 93 -3.10 17.16 -16.08
CA THR A 93 -3.97 17.96 -15.21
C THR A 93 -4.65 17.12 -14.15
N SER A 94 -5.40 17.74 -13.25
CA SER A 94 -6.22 17.05 -12.24
C SER A 94 -7.25 16.08 -12.82
N ASP A 95 -7.69 16.32 -14.06
CA ASP A 95 -8.72 15.52 -14.74
C ASP A 95 -8.14 14.45 -15.66
N SER A 96 -6.82 14.50 -15.91
CA SER A 96 -6.15 13.53 -16.78
C SER A 96 -6.22 12.13 -16.17
N LEU A 97 -6.63 11.15 -16.97
CA LEU A 97 -6.66 9.75 -16.59
C LEU A 97 -5.33 9.08 -16.94
N TRP A 98 -4.86 8.22 -16.05
CA TRP A 98 -3.65 7.43 -16.24
C TRP A 98 -3.82 6.01 -15.70
N TYR A 99 -3.09 5.07 -16.29
CA TYR A 99 -3.12 3.68 -15.85
C TYR A 99 -2.34 3.46 -14.54
N TRP A 100 -2.81 2.52 -13.73
CA TRP A 100 -2.16 2.16 -12.47
C TRP A 100 -1.18 1.01 -12.61
N ALA A 101 -1.19 0.31 -13.74
CA ALA A 101 -0.46 -0.94 -13.92
C ALA A 101 -0.70 -1.88 -12.71
N SER A 102 0.36 -2.51 -12.21
CA SER A 102 0.25 -3.44 -11.07
C SER A 102 -0.11 -2.81 -9.74
N ALA A 103 -0.11 -1.47 -9.60
CA ALA A 103 -0.63 -0.84 -8.38
C ALA A 103 -2.12 -1.16 -8.16
N GLY A 104 -2.87 -1.47 -9.24
CA GLY A 104 -4.24 -1.96 -9.16
C GLY A 104 -4.41 -3.31 -8.43
N LYS A 105 -3.35 -4.14 -8.33
CA LYS A 105 -3.40 -5.43 -7.62
C LYS A 105 -3.81 -5.29 -6.16
N THR A 106 -3.29 -4.29 -5.46
CA THR A 106 -3.65 -4.00 -4.06
C THR A 106 -5.15 -3.66 -3.94
N MET A 107 -5.72 -2.99 -4.94
CA MET A 107 -7.14 -2.69 -4.97
C MET A 107 -7.99 -3.95 -5.27
N THR A 108 -7.50 -4.86 -6.11
CA THR A 108 -8.12 -6.17 -6.32
C THR A 108 -8.14 -6.98 -5.01
N ALA A 109 -7.02 -7.01 -4.25
CA ALA A 109 -6.99 -7.68 -2.95
C ALA A 109 -8.00 -7.07 -1.98
N PHE A 110 -8.08 -5.74 -1.92
CA PHE A 110 -9.05 -5.05 -1.09
C PHE A 110 -10.51 -5.39 -1.47
N LEU A 111 -10.80 -5.49 -2.78
CA LEU A 111 -12.12 -5.87 -3.28
C LEU A 111 -12.47 -7.33 -2.97
N VAL A 112 -11.48 -8.26 -3.00
CA VAL A 112 -11.65 -9.65 -2.53
C VAL A 112 -11.96 -9.69 -1.03
N GLY A 113 -11.34 -8.80 -0.23
CA GLY A 113 -11.66 -8.67 1.19
C GLY A 113 -13.10 -8.26 1.44
N ILE A 114 -13.62 -7.32 0.64
CA ILE A 114 -15.05 -6.95 0.70
C ILE A 114 -15.94 -8.14 0.30
N ALA A 115 -15.57 -8.87 -0.73
CA ALA A 115 -16.32 -10.04 -1.18
C ALA A 115 -16.33 -11.17 -0.10
N GLN A 116 -15.23 -11.33 0.64
CA GLN A 116 -15.18 -12.21 1.81
C GLN A 116 -16.06 -11.70 2.95
N GLN A 117 -15.98 -10.41 3.28
CA GLN A 117 -16.85 -9.78 4.28
C GLN A 117 -18.34 -9.95 3.95
N ASP A 118 -18.69 -9.85 2.67
CA ASP A 118 -20.07 -10.06 2.19
C ASP A 118 -20.48 -11.54 2.18
N GLY A 119 -19.56 -12.46 2.51
CA GLY A 119 -19.81 -13.90 2.57
C GLY A 119 -19.93 -14.60 1.19
N ILE A 120 -19.66 -13.90 0.09
CA ILE A 120 -19.75 -14.46 -1.26
C ILE A 120 -18.44 -15.15 -1.71
N ILE A 121 -17.32 -14.84 -1.06
CA ILE A 121 -16.02 -15.50 -1.26
C ILE A 121 -15.48 -15.93 0.11
N ASN A 122 -14.80 -17.09 0.14
CA ASN A 122 -13.90 -17.48 1.22
C ASN A 122 -12.51 -17.70 0.62
N ILE A 123 -11.52 -16.94 1.06
CA ILE A 123 -10.16 -16.98 0.48
C ILE A 123 -9.47 -18.34 0.66
N ASN A 124 -9.90 -19.17 1.59
CA ASN A 124 -9.38 -20.52 1.78
C ASN A 124 -10.02 -21.56 0.86
N ASN A 125 -11.08 -21.18 0.14
CA ASN A 125 -11.71 -22.05 -0.83
C ASN A 125 -10.84 -22.21 -2.08
N LYS A 126 -10.98 -23.37 -2.74
CA LYS A 126 -10.36 -23.63 -4.04
C LYS A 126 -10.91 -22.66 -5.10
N THR A 127 -10.04 -22.12 -5.93
CA THR A 127 -10.44 -21.26 -7.05
C THR A 127 -11.44 -21.93 -7.97
N SER A 128 -11.30 -23.25 -8.19
CA SER A 128 -12.24 -24.07 -8.98
C SER A 128 -13.67 -24.11 -8.44
N GLN A 129 -13.93 -23.74 -7.19
CA GLN A 129 -15.30 -23.61 -6.68
C GLN A 129 -16.06 -22.43 -7.31
N TYR A 130 -15.33 -21.41 -7.73
CA TYR A 130 -15.89 -20.21 -8.35
C TYR A 130 -15.78 -20.21 -9.87
N LEU A 131 -14.70 -20.77 -10.43
CA LEU A 131 -14.44 -20.76 -11.88
C LEU A 131 -14.84 -22.07 -12.59
N GLY A 132 -15.15 -23.12 -11.85
CA GLY A 132 -15.29 -24.47 -12.40
C GLY A 132 -13.92 -25.15 -12.56
N ARG A 133 -13.95 -26.40 -13.06
CA ARG A 133 -12.75 -27.17 -13.36
C ARG A 133 -12.20 -26.78 -14.73
N GLY A 134 -10.88 -26.90 -14.91
CA GLY A 134 -10.21 -26.61 -16.18
C GLY A 134 -9.99 -25.10 -16.41
N TRP A 135 -9.98 -24.31 -15.35
CA TRP A 135 -9.61 -22.91 -15.45
C TRP A 135 -8.09 -22.72 -15.64
N THR A 136 -7.32 -23.81 -15.46
CA THR A 136 -5.90 -23.92 -15.79
C THR A 136 -5.67 -25.13 -16.70
N SER A 137 -4.47 -25.28 -17.28
CA SER A 137 -4.01 -26.50 -17.93
C SER A 137 -3.32 -27.49 -16.97
N ALA A 138 -3.31 -27.19 -15.68
CA ALA A 138 -2.75 -28.06 -14.66
C ALA A 138 -3.57 -29.37 -14.54
N PRO A 139 -2.91 -30.52 -14.18
CA PRO A 139 -3.66 -31.72 -13.81
C PRO A 139 -4.68 -31.37 -12.71
N LEU A 140 -5.90 -31.91 -12.81
CA LEU A 140 -7.04 -31.55 -11.92
C LEU A 140 -6.69 -31.64 -10.42
N LEU A 141 -5.88 -32.65 -10.03
CA LEU A 141 -5.44 -32.77 -8.63
C LEU A 141 -4.57 -31.59 -8.20
N LYS A 142 -3.82 -31.00 -9.12
CA LYS A 142 -2.94 -29.85 -8.86
C LYS A 142 -3.69 -28.53 -8.93
N GLU A 143 -4.59 -28.38 -9.90
CA GLU A 143 -5.52 -27.23 -9.97
C GLU A 143 -6.32 -27.10 -8.67
N ASN A 144 -6.81 -28.21 -8.13
CA ASN A 144 -7.57 -28.26 -6.88
C ASN A 144 -6.79 -27.88 -5.60
N LEU A 145 -5.47 -27.73 -5.67
CA LEU A 145 -4.67 -27.19 -4.56
C LEU A 145 -4.69 -25.66 -4.53
N ILE A 146 -5.02 -25.01 -5.65
CA ILE A 146 -4.97 -23.55 -5.77
C ILE A 146 -6.19 -22.95 -5.10
N THR A 147 -5.98 -22.16 -4.06
CA THR A 147 -6.99 -21.38 -3.36
C THR A 147 -6.97 -19.92 -3.78
N ILE A 148 -8.04 -19.17 -3.48
CA ILE A 148 -8.07 -17.70 -3.64
C ILE A 148 -6.88 -17.06 -2.87
N LYS A 149 -6.57 -17.60 -1.68
CA LYS A 149 -5.42 -17.13 -0.89
C LYS A 149 -4.09 -17.31 -1.63
N ASN A 150 -3.88 -18.41 -2.35
CA ASN A 150 -2.67 -18.59 -3.16
C ASN A 150 -2.54 -17.54 -4.28
N GLN A 151 -3.64 -17.09 -4.86
CA GLN A 151 -3.64 -16.01 -5.84
C GLN A 151 -3.30 -14.66 -5.19
N LEU A 152 -3.88 -14.36 -4.00
CA LEU A 152 -3.60 -13.14 -3.23
C LEU A 152 -2.13 -13.08 -2.76
N THR A 153 -1.51 -14.22 -2.48
CA THR A 153 -0.15 -14.32 -1.95
C THR A 153 0.91 -14.57 -3.01
N MET A 154 0.51 -14.65 -4.29
CA MET A 154 1.40 -15.00 -5.42
C MET A 154 2.09 -16.36 -5.25
N THR A 155 1.36 -17.35 -4.74
CA THR A 155 1.87 -18.71 -4.48
C THR A 155 1.04 -19.80 -5.16
N THR A 156 0.47 -19.53 -6.33
CA THR A 156 -0.36 -20.49 -7.06
C THR A 156 0.40 -21.73 -7.55
N GLY A 157 1.73 -21.63 -7.71
CA GLY A 157 2.54 -22.68 -8.31
C GLY A 157 2.43 -22.78 -9.82
N LEU A 158 1.73 -21.87 -10.47
CA LEU A 158 1.67 -21.76 -11.92
C LEU A 158 2.96 -21.16 -12.49
N ASP A 159 3.28 -21.46 -13.74
CA ASP A 159 4.50 -21.02 -14.40
C ASP A 159 4.38 -19.55 -14.84
N ASP A 160 5.18 -18.67 -14.24
CA ASP A 160 5.28 -17.25 -14.57
C ASP A 160 6.29 -16.96 -15.70
N ALA A 161 6.99 -17.98 -16.22
CA ALA A 161 7.91 -17.88 -17.34
C ALA A 161 7.26 -18.19 -18.70
N VAL A 162 5.94 -18.14 -18.77
CA VAL A 162 5.21 -18.28 -20.03
C VAL A 162 5.47 -17.07 -20.95
N PRO A 163 5.41 -17.23 -22.29
CA PRO A 163 5.69 -16.12 -23.23
C PRO A 163 4.80 -14.89 -23.03
N ASP A 164 3.54 -15.09 -22.62
CA ASP A 164 2.58 -14.03 -22.30
C ASP A 164 2.06 -14.25 -20.86
N ASP A 165 2.68 -13.58 -19.89
CA ASP A 165 2.32 -13.66 -18.47
C ASP A 165 1.04 -12.88 -18.11
N ASP A 166 0.46 -12.14 -19.05
CA ASP A 166 -0.84 -11.48 -18.93
C ASP A 166 -2.01 -12.35 -19.42
N CYS A 167 -1.73 -13.43 -20.16
CA CYS A 167 -2.74 -14.30 -20.77
C CYS A 167 -3.48 -15.14 -19.72
N THR A 168 -4.81 -14.91 -19.61
CA THR A 168 -5.68 -15.61 -18.63
C THR A 168 -6.40 -16.85 -19.19
N LEU A 169 -6.07 -17.30 -20.41
CA LEU A 169 -6.59 -18.56 -20.94
C LEU A 169 -6.04 -19.76 -20.15
N PRO A 170 -6.79 -20.86 -20.01
CA PRO A 170 -6.30 -22.07 -19.36
C PRO A 170 -4.97 -22.57 -19.91
N SER A 171 -4.75 -22.47 -21.23
CA SER A 171 -3.53 -22.88 -21.91
C SER A 171 -2.29 -22.08 -21.51
N CYS A 172 -2.45 -20.86 -20.96
CA CYS A 172 -1.38 -20.02 -20.46
C CYS A 172 -1.13 -20.24 -18.96
N LEU A 173 -2.09 -20.80 -18.23
CA LEU A 173 -2.02 -21.05 -16.78
C LEU A 173 -1.48 -22.47 -16.53
N ILE A 174 -0.18 -22.62 -16.74
CA ILE A 174 0.52 -23.92 -16.76
C ILE A 174 1.01 -24.28 -15.37
N TYR A 175 0.86 -25.57 -14.97
CA TYR A 175 1.41 -26.07 -13.72
C TYR A 175 2.95 -26.11 -13.77
N LYS A 176 3.57 -25.64 -12.68
CA LYS A 176 5.03 -25.76 -12.46
C LYS A 176 5.36 -26.52 -11.20
N VAL A 177 4.76 -26.11 -10.08
CA VAL A 177 4.94 -26.73 -8.75
C VAL A 177 3.63 -26.67 -7.97
N ASP A 178 3.55 -27.35 -6.83
CA ASP A 178 2.36 -27.32 -6.00
C ASP A 178 2.09 -25.93 -5.41
N ALA A 179 0.83 -25.57 -5.30
CA ALA A 179 0.41 -24.31 -4.68
C ALA A 179 0.98 -24.18 -3.25
N GLY A 180 1.49 -23.00 -2.92
CA GLY A 180 2.12 -22.69 -1.63
C GLY A 180 3.62 -22.96 -1.58
N SER A 181 4.22 -23.66 -2.56
CA SER A 181 5.64 -24.05 -2.52
C SER A 181 6.60 -23.07 -3.18
N ARG A 182 6.10 -22.11 -3.96
CA ARG A 182 6.89 -21.11 -4.69
C ARG A 182 6.18 -19.77 -4.71
N TRP A 183 6.91 -18.69 -4.43
CA TRP A 183 6.42 -17.33 -4.72
C TRP A 183 6.80 -16.96 -6.15
N ALA A 184 5.82 -16.50 -6.92
CA ALA A 184 6.04 -16.04 -8.30
C ALA A 184 5.07 -14.90 -8.63
N TYR A 185 5.62 -13.76 -9.02
CA TYR A 185 4.84 -12.60 -9.42
C TYR A 185 4.24 -12.84 -10.81
N HIS A 186 3.01 -13.39 -10.85
CA HIS A 186 2.36 -13.85 -12.06
C HIS A 186 1.09 -13.04 -12.34
N ASN A 187 1.10 -12.27 -13.43
CA ASN A 187 -0.01 -11.37 -13.78
C ASN A 187 -1.32 -12.10 -14.04
N ALA A 188 -1.32 -13.12 -14.89
CA ALA A 188 -2.53 -13.85 -15.23
C ALA A 188 -3.15 -14.55 -14.01
N ALA A 189 -2.31 -15.16 -13.16
CA ALA A 189 -2.78 -15.94 -12.02
C ALA A 189 -3.54 -15.09 -10.99
N TYR A 190 -3.17 -13.81 -10.78
CA TYR A 190 -3.98 -12.93 -9.92
C TYR A 190 -5.19 -12.34 -10.66
N THR A 191 -5.05 -12.08 -11.96
CA THR A 191 -6.10 -11.42 -12.75
C THR A 191 -7.39 -12.24 -12.79
N VAL A 192 -7.31 -13.58 -12.74
CA VAL A 192 -8.52 -14.41 -12.71
C VAL A 192 -9.35 -14.25 -11.43
N LEU A 193 -8.85 -13.52 -10.40
CA LEU A 193 -9.67 -13.07 -9.27
C LEU A 193 -10.82 -12.17 -9.70
N ASP A 194 -10.69 -11.46 -10.82
CA ASP A 194 -11.79 -10.67 -11.38
C ASP A 194 -12.98 -11.58 -11.77
N SER A 195 -12.67 -12.71 -12.43
CA SER A 195 -13.67 -13.71 -12.80
C SER A 195 -14.26 -14.43 -11.57
N VAL A 196 -13.44 -14.65 -10.53
CA VAL A 196 -13.94 -15.16 -9.24
C VAL A 196 -14.98 -14.22 -8.65
N ILE A 197 -14.70 -12.91 -8.62
CA ILE A 197 -15.63 -11.90 -8.10
C ILE A 197 -16.90 -11.85 -8.98
N VAL A 198 -16.75 -11.85 -10.30
CA VAL A 198 -17.90 -11.85 -11.23
C VAL A 198 -18.81 -13.05 -10.98
N ASN A 199 -18.25 -14.25 -10.92
CA ASN A 199 -19.03 -15.47 -10.73
C ASN A 199 -19.67 -15.55 -9.33
N ALA A 200 -18.94 -15.10 -8.30
CA ALA A 200 -19.45 -15.11 -6.91
C ALA A 200 -20.53 -14.05 -6.66
N SER A 201 -20.39 -12.87 -7.28
CA SER A 201 -21.33 -11.76 -7.07
C SER A 201 -22.49 -11.73 -8.06
N GLY A 202 -22.37 -12.38 -9.21
CA GLY A 202 -23.30 -12.25 -10.34
C GLY A 202 -23.24 -10.87 -11.02
N MET A 203 -22.27 -10.03 -10.68
CA MET A 203 -22.13 -8.67 -11.21
C MET A 203 -20.91 -8.56 -12.13
N ASN A 204 -20.97 -7.65 -13.13
CA ASN A 204 -19.77 -7.25 -13.85
C ASN A 204 -18.73 -6.65 -12.89
N TYR A 205 -17.43 -6.94 -13.11
CA TYR A 205 -16.34 -6.53 -12.22
C TYR A 205 -16.31 -5.01 -11.98
N ASN A 206 -16.44 -4.19 -13.04
CA ASN A 206 -16.53 -2.74 -12.90
C ASN A 206 -17.75 -2.31 -12.08
N ALA A 207 -18.91 -2.94 -12.29
CA ALA A 207 -20.13 -2.61 -11.54
C ALA A 207 -19.99 -2.95 -10.06
N TYR A 208 -19.42 -4.11 -9.72
CA TYR A 208 -19.14 -4.51 -8.34
C TYR A 208 -18.14 -3.54 -7.69
N PHE A 209 -17.03 -3.24 -8.35
CA PHE A 209 -16.05 -2.27 -7.89
C PHE A 209 -16.65 -0.87 -7.67
N GLN A 210 -17.45 -0.39 -8.61
CA GLN A 210 -18.13 0.92 -8.49
C GLN A 210 -19.04 0.98 -7.26
N GLN A 211 -19.83 -0.06 -7.06
CA GLN A 211 -20.74 -0.15 -5.92
C GLN A 211 -20.01 -0.26 -4.59
N LYS A 212 -18.94 -1.07 -4.53
CA LYS A 212 -18.28 -1.43 -3.28
C LYS A 212 -17.21 -0.43 -2.84
N ILE A 213 -16.50 0.20 -3.77
CA ILE A 213 -15.38 1.11 -3.48
C ILE A 213 -15.58 2.47 -4.14
N ARG A 214 -15.59 2.53 -5.47
CA ARG A 214 -15.44 3.78 -6.23
C ARG A 214 -16.41 4.89 -5.78
N ASN A 215 -17.71 4.58 -5.77
CA ASN A 215 -18.74 5.56 -5.46
C ASN A 215 -18.74 5.94 -3.97
N LYS A 216 -18.32 5.02 -3.08
CA LYS A 216 -18.32 5.23 -1.64
C LYS A 216 -17.20 6.17 -1.16
N ILE A 217 -16.11 6.26 -1.91
CA ILE A 217 -14.97 7.13 -1.57
C ILE A 217 -14.77 8.26 -2.58
N GLY A 218 -15.71 8.46 -3.52
CA GLY A 218 -15.69 9.55 -4.48
C GLY A 218 -14.56 9.45 -5.51
N MET A 219 -14.14 8.26 -5.90
CA MET A 219 -13.18 8.04 -6.97
C MET A 219 -13.85 8.18 -8.35
N ASN A 220 -13.04 8.50 -9.37
CA ASN A 220 -13.37 8.27 -10.78
C ASN A 220 -12.58 7.08 -11.31
N GLY A 221 -12.82 6.73 -12.58
CA GLY A 221 -12.04 5.72 -13.27
C GLY A 221 -12.76 4.40 -13.47
N PHE A 222 -12.06 3.48 -14.10
CA PHE A 222 -12.60 2.18 -14.52
C PHE A 222 -11.48 1.17 -14.71
N TRP A 223 -11.84 -0.11 -14.61
CA TRP A 223 -11.00 -1.22 -15.00
C TRP A 223 -11.14 -1.47 -16.50
N TYR A 224 -10.02 -1.58 -17.19
CA TYR A 224 -9.94 -1.92 -18.60
C TYR A 224 -9.20 -3.23 -18.80
N LYS A 225 -9.80 -4.11 -19.57
CA LYS A 225 -9.27 -5.44 -19.89
C LYS A 225 -9.51 -5.74 -21.35
N THR A 226 -8.45 -6.12 -22.07
CA THR A 226 -8.62 -6.81 -23.35
C THR A 226 -9.01 -8.27 -23.11
N PRO A 227 -9.72 -8.92 -24.04
CA PRO A 227 -10.10 -10.32 -23.87
C PRO A 227 -8.91 -11.21 -23.51
N ASN A 228 -9.07 -12.04 -22.49
CA ASN A 228 -8.06 -13.00 -22.01
C ASN A 228 -6.71 -12.41 -21.58
N SER A 229 -6.68 -11.14 -21.19
CA SER A 229 -5.47 -10.46 -20.76
C SER A 229 -5.63 -9.83 -19.38
N ASN A 230 -4.56 -9.19 -18.89
CA ASN A 230 -4.52 -8.51 -17.62
C ASN A 230 -5.55 -7.37 -17.53
N ASN A 231 -6.04 -7.13 -16.33
CA ASN A 231 -7.00 -6.08 -16.03
C ASN A 231 -6.28 -4.90 -15.37
N VAL A 232 -6.43 -3.69 -15.92
CA VAL A 232 -5.71 -2.50 -15.49
C VAL A 232 -6.68 -1.38 -15.13
N TYR A 233 -6.47 -0.75 -13.98
CA TYR A 233 -7.27 0.38 -13.54
C TYR A 233 -6.74 1.69 -14.12
N TYR A 234 -7.66 2.57 -14.56
CA TYR A 234 -7.39 3.93 -15.04
C TYR A 234 -8.15 4.92 -14.18
N SER A 235 -7.49 5.96 -13.71
CA SER A 235 -8.12 7.07 -13.00
C SER A 235 -7.27 8.34 -13.03
N ASN A 236 -7.79 9.44 -12.45
CA ASN A 236 -6.97 10.60 -12.14
C ASN A 236 -6.14 10.39 -10.85
N ALA A 237 -5.17 11.29 -10.61
CA ALA A 237 -4.27 11.18 -9.46
C ALA A 237 -4.99 11.33 -8.11
N ARG A 238 -6.02 12.18 -8.02
CA ARG A 238 -6.80 12.34 -6.79
C ARG A 238 -7.57 11.08 -6.44
N SER A 239 -8.04 10.30 -7.40
CA SER A 239 -8.65 8.99 -7.16
C SER A 239 -7.64 8.00 -6.60
N MET A 240 -6.40 8.02 -7.10
CA MET A 240 -5.32 7.22 -6.54
C MET A 240 -5.01 7.62 -5.08
N ALA A 241 -5.02 8.93 -4.78
CA ALA A 241 -4.84 9.46 -3.42
C ALA A 241 -6.00 9.06 -2.48
N ARG A 242 -7.26 9.07 -2.97
CA ARG A 242 -8.43 8.60 -2.20
C ARG A 242 -8.30 7.13 -1.80
N PHE A 243 -7.84 6.28 -2.72
CA PHE A 243 -7.60 4.88 -2.39
C PHE A 243 -6.44 4.72 -1.39
N GLY A 244 -5.36 5.48 -1.54
CA GLY A 244 -4.28 5.53 -0.56
C GLY A 244 -4.76 5.96 0.84
N LEU A 245 -5.66 6.95 0.91
CA LEU A 245 -6.27 7.41 2.16
C LEU A 245 -7.19 6.34 2.78
N LEU A 246 -7.96 5.61 1.97
CA LEU A 246 -8.76 4.47 2.44
C LEU A 246 -7.87 3.37 3.04
N LEU A 247 -6.73 3.07 2.39
CA LEU A 247 -5.75 2.12 2.93
C LEU A 247 -5.14 2.62 4.24
N LEU A 248 -4.74 3.90 4.31
CA LEU A 248 -4.19 4.52 5.52
C LEU A 248 -5.14 4.36 6.71
N ASN A 249 -6.43 4.55 6.47
CA ASN A 249 -7.47 4.43 7.50
C ASN A 249 -8.10 3.02 7.57
N LYS A 250 -7.35 2.00 7.14
CA LYS A 250 -7.67 0.58 7.33
C LYS A 250 -9.07 0.18 6.85
N GLY A 251 -9.48 0.73 5.70
CA GLY A 251 -10.79 0.41 5.10
C GLY A 251 -11.96 1.24 5.62
N GLN A 252 -11.71 2.25 6.45
CA GLN A 252 -12.71 3.23 6.87
C GLN A 252 -12.60 4.49 6.01
N TRP A 253 -13.74 5.01 5.56
CA TRP A 253 -13.84 6.31 4.90
C TRP A 253 -14.77 7.20 5.74
N ASP A 254 -14.19 8.14 6.48
CA ASP A 254 -14.90 8.94 7.47
C ASP A 254 -15.70 8.02 8.42
N SER A 255 -17.01 8.24 8.54
CA SER A 255 -17.92 7.40 9.35
C SER A 255 -18.35 6.08 8.66
N THR A 256 -17.96 5.86 7.39
CA THR A 256 -18.40 4.71 6.60
C THR A 256 -17.35 3.60 6.59
N SER A 257 -17.71 2.41 7.07
CA SER A 257 -16.87 1.22 6.92
C SER A 257 -17.02 0.62 5.53
N ILE A 258 -15.94 0.63 4.74
CA ILE A 258 -15.88 0.04 3.41
C ILE A 258 -15.43 -1.43 3.51
N LEU A 259 -14.38 -1.68 4.26
CA LEU A 259 -13.90 -3.01 4.63
C LEU A 259 -13.84 -3.09 6.16
N SER A 260 -14.82 -3.75 6.78
CA SER A 260 -14.94 -3.90 8.24
C SER A 260 -14.21 -5.15 8.76
N ASP A 261 -13.84 -6.10 7.89
CA ASP A 261 -13.02 -7.25 8.27
C ASP A 261 -11.58 -6.80 8.54
N THR A 262 -11.34 -6.33 9.76
CA THR A 262 -10.03 -5.86 10.20
C THR A 262 -8.98 -6.95 10.20
N ASN A 263 -9.37 -8.21 10.39
CA ASN A 263 -8.45 -9.34 10.32
C ASN A 263 -7.95 -9.55 8.89
N TYR A 264 -8.85 -9.52 7.90
CA TYR A 264 -8.45 -9.60 6.49
C TYR A 264 -7.54 -8.42 6.12
N PHE A 265 -7.91 -7.18 6.49
CA PHE A 265 -7.10 -6.01 6.18
C PHE A 265 -5.69 -6.12 6.79
N ASN A 266 -5.59 -6.52 8.06
CA ASN A 266 -4.30 -6.73 8.72
C ASN A 266 -3.46 -7.80 8.02
N GLN A 267 -4.06 -8.87 7.52
CA GLN A 267 -3.37 -9.88 6.71
C GLN A 267 -2.93 -9.32 5.35
N GLN A 268 -3.72 -8.45 4.73
CA GLN A 268 -3.36 -7.80 3.47
C GLN A 268 -2.06 -6.99 3.59
N ILE A 269 -1.85 -6.31 4.70
CA ILE A 269 -0.68 -5.46 4.97
C ILE A 269 0.37 -6.11 5.89
N SER A 270 0.34 -7.42 6.02
CA SER A 270 1.32 -8.21 6.77
C SER A 270 1.94 -9.29 5.89
N THR A 271 3.11 -9.78 6.28
CA THR A 271 3.76 -10.92 5.58
C THR A 271 2.77 -12.09 5.49
N SER A 272 2.47 -12.51 4.27
CA SER A 272 1.42 -13.49 3.99
C SER A 272 1.92 -14.94 3.89
N GLN A 273 3.22 -15.13 3.72
CA GLN A 273 3.89 -16.43 3.56
C GLN A 273 5.42 -16.26 3.77
N ASN A 274 6.15 -17.35 3.97
CA ASN A 274 7.57 -17.32 4.34
C ASN A 274 8.55 -17.31 3.15
N LEU A 275 8.07 -17.26 1.91
CA LEU A 275 8.91 -17.28 0.70
C LEU A 275 9.38 -15.86 0.33
N ASN A 276 8.48 -14.88 0.38
CA ASN A 276 8.79 -13.46 0.19
C ASN A 276 8.22 -12.65 1.36
N LEU A 277 9.05 -12.30 2.31
CA LEU A 277 8.63 -11.62 3.55
C LEU A 277 8.03 -10.23 3.28
N SER A 278 8.42 -9.60 2.17
CA SER A 278 7.97 -8.25 1.78
C SER A 278 6.67 -8.25 0.96
N TYR A 279 5.85 -9.32 1.06
CA TYR A 279 4.60 -9.41 0.30
C TYR A 279 3.42 -9.88 1.15
N GLY A 280 2.38 -9.05 1.18
CA GLY A 280 1.07 -9.33 1.78
C GLY A 280 0.08 -9.90 0.76
N TYR A 281 -1.20 -9.55 0.88
CA TYR A 281 -2.17 -9.86 -0.16
C TYR A 281 -2.06 -8.81 -1.27
N LEU A 282 -1.37 -9.15 -2.36
CA LEU A 282 -1.10 -8.29 -3.52
C LEU A 282 -0.60 -6.88 -3.11
N THR A 283 0.09 -6.79 -2.00
CA THR A 283 0.55 -5.53 -1.39
C THR A 283 2.02 -5.67 -0.99
N TRP A 284 2.85 -4.71 -1.35
CA TRP A 284 4.26 -4.66 -1.00
C TRP A 284 4.47 -4.12 0.41
N LEU A 285 5.42 -4.70 1.15
CA LEU A 285 5.69 -4.38 2.55
C LEU A 285 7.15 -3.96 2.73
N ASN A 286 7.37 -2.81 3.33
CA ASN A 286 8.71 -2.36 3.72
C ASN A 286 9.12 -2.92 5.10
N GLY A 287 10.34 -2.62 5.54
CA GLY A 287 10.84 -2.95 6.87
C GLY A 287 11.03 -4.45 7.15
N LYS A 288 11.03 -5.29 6.12
CA LYS A 288 11.29 -6.73 6.26
C LYS A 288 12.77 -7.05 6.06
N SER A 289 13.20 -8.21 6.57
CA SER A 289 14.60 -8.64 6.49
C SER A 289 15.01 -9.13 5.10
N SER A 290 14.04 -9.41 4.22
CA SER A 290 14.33 -9.83 2.84
C SER A 290 13.13 -9.63 1.93
N PHE A 291 13.38 -9.63 0.62
CA PHE A 291 12.36 -9.55 -0.42
C PHE A 291 12.75 -10.36 -1.65
N MET A 292 11.76 -10.67 -2.48
CA MET A 292 11.94 -11.14 -3.86
C MET A 292 11.35 -10.11 -4.82
N ALA A 293 11.93 -10.00 -6.00
CA ALA A 293 11.46 -9.10 -7.06
C ALA A 293 10.68 -9.88 -8.14
N PRO A 294 9.78 -9.22 -8.88
CA PRO A 294 9.11 -9.83 -10.03
C PRO A 294 10.12 -10.43 -11.01
N THR A 295 9.77 -11.54 -11.65
CA THR A 295 10.57 -12.33 -12.60
C THR A 295 11.80 -13.02 -12.03
N LEU A 296 12.19 -12.72 -10.79
CA LEU A 296 13.37 -13.30 -10.15
C LEU A 296 12.97 -14.27 -9.02
N GLN A 297 13.80 -15.33 -8.84
CA GLN A 297 13.65 -16.26 -7.72
C GLN A 297 14.72 -16.03 -6.63
N ASN A 298 15.53 -15.00 -6.79
CA ASN A 298 16.54 -14.61 -5.81
C ASN A 298 15.91 -13.92 -4.61
N ILE A 299 16.38 -14.26 -3.43
CA ILE A 299 16.05 -13.55 -2.18
C ILE A 299 17.11 -12.47 -1.97
N PHE A 300 16.68 -11.22 -1.90
CA PHE A 300 17.53 -10.07 -1.61
C PHE A 300 17.43 -9.71 -0.14
N PRO A 301 18.53 -9.43 0.56
CA PRO A 301 18.50 -9.02 1.97
C PRO A 301 18.02 -7.58 2.13
N GLY A 302 17.37 -7.31 3.28
CA GLY A 302 16.94 -5.96 3.68
C GLY A 302 15.56 -5.55 3.16
N SER A 303 15.24 -4.28 3.39
CA SER A 303 13.96 -3.68 3.04
C SER A 303 13.88 -3.35 1.55
N ILE A 304 12.68 -3.40 0.97
CA ILE A 304 12.46 -3.03 -0.44
C ILE A 304 12.79 -1.55 -0.71
N ILE A 305 12.63 -0.68 0.30
CA ILE A 305 12.92 0.76 0.22
C ILE A 305 13.66 1.16 1.50
N ALA A 306 14.99 1.13 1.48
CA ALA A 306 15.80 1.34 2.68
C ALA A 306 15.63 2.74 3.31
N ASN A 307 15.38 3.78 2.49
CA ASN A 307 15.18 5.16 2.93
C ASN A 307 13.76 5.45 3.44
N ALA A 308 12.81 4.54 3.26
CA ALA A 308 11.43 4.73 3.71
C ALA A 308 11.21 4.21 5.14
N PRO A 309 10.19 4.72 5.87
CA PRO A 309 9.78 4.17 7.16
C PRO A 309 9.51 2.67 7.10
N SER A 310 9.84 1.94 8.17
CA SER A 310 9.73 0.48 8.19
C SER A 310 8.28 -0.03 8.13
N ASP A 311 7.32 0.77 8.57
CA ASP A 311 5.89 0.45 8.55
C ASP A 311 5.21 0.81 7.23
N LEU A 312 5.96 1.29 6.23
CA LEU A 312 5.42 1.58 4.92
C LEU A 312 4.91 0.30 4.26
N TYR A 313 3.71 0.37 3.70
CA TYR A 313 3.23 -0.58 2.70
C TYR A 313 2.79 0.15 1.43
N ALA A 314 2.80 -0.56 0.30
CA ALA A 314 2.67 0.11 -0.98
C ALA A 314 1.93 -0.72 -2.04
N ALA A 315 1.22 0.01 -2.91
CA ALA A 315 0.79 -0.49 -4.21
C ALA A 315 1.76 0.03 -5.27
N LEU A 316 2.50 -0.88 -5.90
CA LEU A 316 3.56 -0.55 -6.84
C LEU A 316 3.26 -1.12 -8.22
N GLY A 317 3.42 -0.30 -9.25
CA GLY A 317 3.16 -0.66 -10.64
C GLY A 317 4.31 -0.34 -11.59
N LYS A 318 4.33 -1.06 -12.72
CA LYS A 318 5.24 -0.82 -13.84
C LYS A 318 5.25 0.68 -14.19
N ASN A 319 6.40 1.18 -14.65
CA ASN A 319 6.62 2.58 -14.96
C ASN A 319 6.38 3.51 -13.76
N ASP A 320 6.69 2.98 -12.57
CA ASP A 320 6.66 3.71 -11.29
C ASP A 320 5.31 4.34 -10.93
N GLN A 321 4.20 3.63 -11.21
CA GLN A 321 2.92 3.97 -10.62
C GLN A 321 2.97 3.60 -9.12
N LYS A 322 2.78 4.57 -8.23
CA LYS A 322 3.07 4.39 -6.80
C LYS A 322 1.96 4.93 -5.91
N ILE A 323 1.57 4.10 -4.94
CA ILE A 323 0.83 4.50 -3.73
C ILE A 323 1.66 4.01 -2.56
N TYR A 324 2.24 4.92 -1.80
CA TYR A 324 2.91 4.60 -0.55
C TYR A 324 2.03 5.05 0.62
N VAL A 325 1.90 4.21 1.61
CA VAL A 325 1.13 4.47 2.83
C VAL A 325 2.05 4.27 4.03
N VAL A 326 2.18 5.29 4.88
CA VAL A 326 3.00 5.26 6.11
C VAL A 326 2.11 5.53 7.31
N PRO A 327 1.62 4.49 8.00
CA PRO A 327 0.71 4.64 9.13
C PRO A 327 1.27 5.47 10.28
N SER A 328 2.53 5.25 10.69
CA SER A 328 3.18 5.98 11.79
C SER A 328 3.22 7.49 11.57
N GLN A 329 3.09 7.93 10.33
CA GLN A 329 3.15 9.35 9.97
C GLN A 329 1.82 9.90 9.45
N ASN A 330 0.75 9.11 9.40
CA ASN A 330 -0.51 9.48 8.73
C ASN A 330 -0.24 10.08 7.33
N LEU A 331 0.61 9.41 6.54
CA LEU A 331 1.14 9.91 5.28
C LEU A 331 0.74 9.00 4.12
N VAL A 332 0.33 9.62 3.02
CA VAL A 332 0.13 8.95 1.72
C VAL A 332 0.92 9.71 0.66
N VAL A 333 1.67 9.00 -0.18
CA VAL A 333 2.41 9.59 -1.30
C VAL A 333 1.99 8.89 -2.59
N ILE A 334 1.60 9.67 -3.58
CA ILE A 334 1.14 9.20 -4.89
C ILE A 334 2.07 9.69 -5.98
N ARG A 335 2.42 8.80 -6.89
CA ARG A 335 3.05 9.17 -8.16
C ARG A 335 2.39 8.45 -9.33
N MET A 336 2.06 9.20 -10.36
CA MET A 336 1.71 8.73 -11.70
C MET A 336 2.75 9.25 -12.71
N GLY A 337 3.14 8.42 -13.68
CA GLY A 337 4.07 8.86 -14.71
C GLY A 337 4.50 7.76 -15.67
N GLU A 338 5.45 8.09 -16.55
CA GLU A 338 6.21 7.14 -17.33
C GLU A 338 7.34 6.54 -16.49
N SER A 339 8.10 5.61 -17.04
CA SER A 339 9.28 5.04 -16.37
C SER A 339 10.25 6.13 -15.93
N SER A 340 10.67 6.08 -14.68
CA SER A 340 11.66 7.00 -14.10
C SER A 340 13.10 6.67 -14.49
N GLY A 341 13.33 5.54 -15.17
CA GLY A 341 14.63 5.05 -15.57
C GLY A 341 14.56 3.82 -16.47
N GLN A 342 15.62 3.02 -16.47
CA GLN A 342 15.74 1.86 -17.37
C GLN A 342 14.94 0.63 -16.91
N VAL A 343 14.64 0.50 -15.62
CA VAL A 343 13.92 -0.65 -15.07
C VAL A 343 12.42 -0.37 -15.06
N MET A 344 11.67 -1.13 -15.85
CA MET A 344 10.21 -0.97 -15.97
C MET A 344 9.41 -1.85 -14.99
N LEU A 345 10.05 -2.41 -13.95
CA LEU A 345 9.40 -3.24 -12.95
C LEU A 345 8.64 -2.40 -11.91
N ALA A 346 7.82 -3.07 -11.10
CA ALA A 346 7.09 -2.44 -9.98
C ALA A 346 8.06 -1.91 -8.90
N LEU A 347 9.16 -2.63 -8.64
CA LEU A 347 10.26 -2.20 -7.78
C LEU A 347 11.36 -1.57 -8.62
N SER A 348 11.85 -0.40 -8.24
CA SER A 348 12.91 0.31 -8.96
C SER A 348 13.78 1.12 -8.00
N SER A 349 14.96 1.58 -8.44
CA SER A 349 15.81 2.48 -7.65
C SER A 349 15.14 3.82 -7.35
N PHE A 350 14.16 4.21 -8.18
CA PHE A 350 13.39 5.43 -7.98
C PHE A 350 12.71 5.47 -6.59
N ASP A 351 12.19 4.33 -6.11
CA ASP A 351 11.55 4.25 -4.80
C ASP A 351 12.50 4.75 -3.70
N ASN A 352 13.72 4.23 -3.67
CA ASN A 352 14.69 4.58 -2.64
C ASN A 352 15.28 5.99 -2.82
N GLU A 353 15.48 6.45 -4.07
CA GLU A 353 15.90 7.82 -4.39
C GLU A 353 14.84 8.84 -3.93
N LEU A 354 13.56 8.59 -4.25
CA LEU A 354 12.45 9.45 -3.84
C LEU A 354 12.36 9.55 -2.32
N TRP A 355 12.40 8.41 -1.62
CA TRP A 355 12.28 8.38 -0.17
C TRP A 355 13.49 9.01 0.54
N GLY A 356 14.70 8.96 -0.04
CA GLY A 356 15.85 9.72 0.43
C GLY A 356 15.60 11.22 0.43
N LYS A 357 14.97 11.75 -0.65
CA LYS A 357 14.59 13.17 -0.74
C LYS A 357 13.45 13.52 0.22
N LEU A 358 12.43 12.66 0.34
CA LEU A 358 11.30 12.88 1.23
C LEU A 358 11.75 12.92 2.70
N ARG A 359 12.73 12.10 3.13
CA ARG A 359 13.33 12.19 4.46
C ARG A 359 13.92 13.56 4.74
N THR A 360 14.70 14.09 3.81
CA THR A 360 15.30 15.43 3.96
C THR A 360 14.24 16.53 3.99
N ILE A 361 13.17 16.39 3.20
CA ILE A 361 12.06 17.35 3.19
C ILE A 361 11.28 17.31 4.50
N MET A 362 10.99 16.14 5.01
CA MET A 362 10.14 15.95 6.20
C MET A 362 10.91 15.97 7.52
N ASN A 363 12.25 16.07 7.49
CA ASN A 363 13.15 16.16 8.66
C ASN A 363 13.06 14.94 9.59
N TYR A 364 13.16 13.69 9.08
CA TYR A 364 13.21 12.48 9.90
C TYR A 364 14.32 11.50 9.48
#